data_2c8c40e65d78ae1a52a5002134e59d28
#
_entry.id   2c8c40e65d78ae1a52a5002134e59d28
#
_cell.length_a   1.000
_cell.length_b   1.000
_cell.length_c   1.000
_cell.angle_alpha   90.00
_cell.angle_beta   90.00
_cell.angle_gamma   90.00
#
_symmetry.space_group_name_H-M   'P 1'
#
loop_
_entity.id
_entity.type
_entity.pdbx_description
1 polymer ?
#
loop_
_entity_poly.entity_id
_entity_poly.type
_entity_poly.pdbx_seq_one_letter_code
_entity_poly.pdbx_strand_id
1 'polypeptide(L)'
;MDADQHSKVIVSAWAQNNRLVLGQLKGDTKSNEITALPKLFRALELTGCIVTVDAMGTQKQIAKEIKEADADYVMARKGNHEVVHEEVKSFLDATVQEATAPRPPGKPPSAAVAGLATLQTVEKDHGRLETRTYYHSAGLNWFADRGQWEGLKTIGLVQAEREVGGKKTVERRYYLSSLPLGVATFAKAVRGHWSVENSLHWVLDVQMSEDDTRARTGHAAENLARLRRLALNLLKREATKKRGIRGKQLSASWDHAYLLRLLGVTI
;
A
#
# COMPACT_ATOMS: atom_id res chain seq x y z
N MET A 1 12.93 -24.43 -28.82
CA MET A 1 12.53 -24.67 -27.41
C MET A 1 12.47 -23.30 -26.75
N ASP A 2 11.38 -22.59 -26.99
CA ASP A 2 11.17 -21.27 -26.38
C ASP A 2 10.65 -21.46 -24.97
N ALA A 3 11.56 -21.26 -24.00
CA ALA A 3 11.17 -21.19 -22.60
C ALA A 3 10.54 -19.80 -22.40
N ASP A 4 9.22 -19.80 -22.32
CA ASP A 4 8.41 -18.67 -21.93
C ASP A 4 8.82 -18.21 -20.51
N GLN A 5 9.84 -17.33 -20.45
CA GLN A 5 10.40 -16.77 -19.21
C GLN A 5 9.57 -15.58 -18.71
N HIS A 6 8.23 -15.75 -18.66
CA HIS A 6 7.42 -14.75 -18.00
C HIS A 6 7.50 -14.96 -16.49
N SER A 7 8.10 -14.01 -15.81
CA SER A 7 8.08 -13.95 -14.34
C SER A 7 6.62 -13.93 -13.88
N LYS A 8 6.22 -14.99 -13.17
CA LYS A 8 4.87 -15.13 -12.67
C LYS A 8 4.63 -14.11 -11.57
N VAL A 9 3.73 -13.18 -11.79
CA VAL A 9 3.36 -12.15 -10.82
C VAL A 9 2.40 -12.74 -9.79
N ILE A 10 2.67 -12.53 -8.51
CA ILE A 10 1.79 -12.95 -7.41
C ILE A 10 1.23 -11.72 -6.73
N VAL A 11 -0.08 -11.53 -6.83
CA VAL A 11 -0.82 -10.48 -6.12
C VAL A 11 -1.21 -11.01 -4.75
N SER A 12 -0.86 -10.27 -3.69
CA SER A 12 -1.14 -10.67 -2.30
C SER A 12 -1.93 -9.59 -1.59
N ALA A 13 -2.94 -9.98 -0.80
CA ALA A 13 -3.63 -9.11 0.13
C ALA A 13 -2.95 -9.14 1.50
N TRP A 14 -2.59 -7.97 2.01
CA TRP A 14 -1.91 -7.78 3.27
C TRP A 14 -2.77 -7.02 4.28
N ALA A 15 -3.09 -7.65 5.41
CA ALA A 15 -3.75 -6.98 6.53
C ALA A 15 -2.74 -6.25 7.40
N GLN A 16 -2.68 -4.93 7.29
CA GLN A 16 -1.70 -4.09 7.99
C GLN A 16 -1.78 -4.22 9.52
N ASN A 17 -3.00 -4.16 10.08
CA ASN A 17 -3.18 -4.18 11.52
C ASN A 17 -2.73 -5.52 12.15
N ASN A 18 -3.02 -6.62 11.47
CA ASN A 18 -2.70 -7.96 11.94
C ASN A 18 -1.33 -8.44 11.45
N ARG A 19 -0.73 -7.73 10.47
CA ARG A 19 0.53 -8.10 9.80
C ARG A 19 0.48 -9.51 9.19
N LEU A 20 -0.63 -9.85 8.54
CA LEU A 20 -0.88 -11.16 7.95
C LEU A 20 -1.18 -11.05 6.46
N VAL A 21 -0.74 -12.04 5.70
CA VAL A 21 -1.22 -12.25 4.32
C VAL A 21 -2.57 -12.93 4.40
N LEU A 22 -3.61 -12.27 3.87
CA LEU A 22 -4.99 -12.79 3.88
C LEU A 22 -5.24 -13.72 2.70
N GLY A 23 -4.64 -13.45 1.55
CA GLY A 23 -4.82 -14.22 0.34
C GLY A 23 -3.79 -13.85 -0.71
N GLN A 24 -3.69 -14.71 -1.73
CA GLN A 24 -2.87 -14.45 -2.91
C GLN A 24 -3.50 -15.06 -4.15
N LEU A 25 -3.26 -14.43 -5.29
CA LEU A 25 -3.58 -14.96 -6.60
C LEU A 25 -2.37 -14.85 -7.53
N LYS A 26 -2.23 -15.82 -8.41
CA LYS A 26 -1.25 -15.80 -9.48
C LYS A 26 -1.83 -15.02 -10.66
N GLY A 27 -1.12 -14.00 -11.14
CA GLY A 27 -1.33 -13.40 -12.45
C GLY A 27 -0.42 -14.06 -13.48
N ASP A 28 -0.90 -14.24 -14.71
CA ASP A 28 -0.10 -14.89 -15.77
C ASP A 28 0.93 -13.94 -16.39
N THR A 29 0.68 -12.62 -16.37
CA THR A 29 1.58 -11.54 -16.84
C THR A 29 1.35 -10.28 -16.00
N LYS A 30 2.22 -9.25 -16.14
CA LYS A 30 2.02 -7.93 -15.49
C LYS A 30 0.68 -7.28 -15.83
N SER A 31 0.15 -7.49 -17.03
CA SER A 31 -1.19 -7.00 -17.43
C SER A 31 -2.33 -7.70 -16.66
N ASN A 32 -2.07 -8.84 -16.06
CA ASN A 32 -3.07 -9.64 -15.34
C ASN A 32 -3.17 -9.30 -13.84
N GLU A 33 -2.34 -8.42 -13.30
CA GLU A 33 -2.51 -7.92 -11.92
C GLU A 33 -3.87 -7.25 -11.77
N ILE A 34 -4.25 -6.40 -12.72
CA ILE A 34 -5.54 -5.69 -12.73
C ILE A 34 -6.71 -6.69 -12.73
N THR A 35 -6.60 -7.80 -13.47
CA THR A 35 -7.65 -8.82 -13.54
C THR A 35 -7.66 -9.76 -12.34
N ALA A 36 -6.56 -9.85 -11.60
CA ALA A 36 -6.47 -10.66 -10.39
C ALA A 36 -7.09 -9.97 -9.17
N LEU A 37 -7.02 -8.63 -9.09
CA LEU A 37 -7.54 -7.86 -7.96
C LEU A 37 -9.03 -8.11 -7.68
N PRO A 38 -9.96 -8.06 -8.67
CA PRO A 38 -11.37 -8.34 -8.43
C PRO A 38 -11.63 -9.76 -7.90
N LYS A 39 -10.87 -10.74 -8.38
CA LYS A 39 -10.98 -12.13 -7.90
C LYS A 39 -10.51 -12.25 -6.45
N LEU A 40 -9.45 -11.51 -6.09
CA LEU A 40 -8.94 -11.47 -4.73
C LEU A 40 -9.92 -10.78 -3.79
N PHE A 41 -10.55 -9.69 -4.21
CA PHE A 41 -11.55 -8.98 -3.41
C PHE A 41 -12.77 -9.84 -3.10
N ARG A 42 -13.28 -10.61 -4.08
CA ARG A 42 -14.41 -11.53 -3.87
C ARG A 42 -14.09 -12.70 -2.93
N ALA A 43 -12.82 -13.04 -2.76
CA ALA A 43 -12.37 -14.09 -1.84
C ALA A 43 -12.17 -13.59 -0.41
N LEU A 44 -12.29 -12.28 -0.17
CA LEU A 44 -12.03 -11.64 1.11
C LEU A 44 -13.28 -10.92 1.62
N GLU A 45 -13.47 -10.92 2.94
CA GLU A 45 -14.44 -10.04 3.60
C GLU A 45 -13.79 -8.65 3.75
N LEU A 46 -14.29 -7.68 2.99
CA LEU A 46 -13.74 -6.33 2.92
C LEU A 46 -14.62 -5.26 3.58
N THR A 47 -15.81 -5.63 4.05
CA THR A 47 -16.77 -4.69 4.67
C THR A 47 -16.11 -3.86 5.76
N GLY A 48 -16.20 -2.53 5.63
CA GLY A 48 -15.59 -1.56 6.55
C GLY A 48 -14.07 -1.45 6.49
N CYS A 49 -13.41 -2.14 5.55
CA CYS A 49 -11.96 -2.04 5.35
C CYS A 49 -11.59 -0.81 4.50
N ILE A 50 -10.33 -0.37 4.63
CA ILE A 50 -9.71 0.58 3.71
C ILE A 50 -8.71 -0.20 2.84
N VAL A 51 -9.02 -0.31 1.55
CA VAL A 51 -8.16 -0.97 0.57
C VAL A 51 -7.20 0.05 -0.03
N THR A 52 -5.92 -0.25 0.00
CA THR A 52 -4.89 0.57 -0.65
C THR A 52 -4.31 -0.19 -1.83
N VAL A 53 -4.22 0.47 -2.97
CA VAL A 53 -3.57 -0.07 -4.16
C VAL A 53 -2.57 0.92 -4.71
N ASP A 54 -1.54 0.41 -5.38
CA ASP A 54 -0.55 1.23 -6.07
C ASP A 54 -1.12 1.84 -7.36
N ALA A 55 -0.27 2.57 -8.08
CA ALA A 55 -0.70 3.25 -9.29
C ALA A 55 -1.15 2.29 -10.41
N MET A 56 -0.62 1.07 -10.47
CA MET A 56 -0.99 0.08 -11.48
C MET A 56 -2.42 -0.43 -11.26
N GLY A 57 -2.78 -0.68 -10.00
CA GLY A 57 -4.13 -1.08 -9.59
C GLY A 57 -5.14 0.06 -9.56
N THR A 58 -4.73 1.32 -9.77
CA THR A 58 -5.63 2.48 -9.75
C THR A 58 -6.42 2.58 -11.02
N GLN A 59 -7.57 1.90 -11.06
CA GLN A 59 -8.51 1.81 -12.19
C GLN A 59 -9.94 2.11 -11.72
N LYS A 60 -10.76 2.72 -12.59
CA LYS A 60 -12.18 3.02 -12.30
C LYS A 60 -12.95 1.76 -11.90
N GLN A 61 -12.69 0.65 -12.62
CA GLN A 61 -13.30 -0.64 -12.31
C GLN A 61 -12.91 -1.18 -10.93
N ILE A 62 -11.64 -1.02 -10.53
CA ILE A 62 -11.16 -1.44 -9.20
C ILE A 62 -11.82 -0.60 -8.10
N ALA A 63 -11.98 0.72 -8.31
CA ALA A 63 -12.71 1.59 -7.39
C ALA A 63 -14.15 1.10 -7.17
N LYS A 64 -14.83 0.74 -8.28
CA LYS A 64 -16.20 0.20 -8.23
C LYS A 64 -16.26 -1.13 -7.46
N GLU A 65 -15.40 -2.09 -7.75
CA GLU A 65 -15.36 -3.40 -7.08
C GLU A 65 -15.13 -3.26 -5.55
N ILE A 66 -14.26 -2.31 -5.15
CA ILE A 66 -14.04 -2.05 -3.72
C ILE A 66 -15.29 -1.46 -3.07
N LYS A 67 -15.98 -0.54 -3.75
CA LYS A 67 -17.21 0.05 -3.21
C LYS A 67 -18.38 -0.94 -3.18
N GLU A 68 -18.47 -1.84 -4.16
CA GLU A 68 -19.45 -2.95 -4.17
C GLU A 68 -19.20 -3.96 -3.02
N ALA A 69 -17.97 -4.04 -2.50
CA ALA A 69 -17.61 -4.85 -1.34
C ALA A 69 -17.78 -4.09 0.01
N ASP A 70 -18.51 -2.97 0.05
CA ASP A 70 -18.71 -2.11 1.22
C ASP A 70 -17.40 -1.66 1.89
N ALA A 71 -16.34 -1.51 1.10
CA ALA A 71 -15.05 -1.00 1.54
C ALA A 71 -14.77 0.42 1.03
N ASP A 72 -13.77 1.05 1.60
CA ASP A 72 -13.23 2.32 1.12
C ASP A 72 -11.86 2.10 0.46
N TYR A 73 -11.45 3.05 -0.38
CA TYR A 73 -10.16 2.97 -1.04
C TYR A 73 -9.30 4.21 -0.83
N VAL A 74 -7.98 4.01 -0.89
CA VAL A 74 -6.94 5.03 -1.10
C VAL A 74 -6.03 4.52 -2.20
N MET A 75 -6.09 5.16 -3.37
CA MET A 75 -5.42 4.72 -4.58
C MET A 75 -4.33 5.70 -4.99
N ALA A 76 -3.09 5.20 -5.12
CA ALA A 76 -1.97 6.01 -5.57
C ALA A 76 -2.10 6.36 -7.05
N ARG A 77 -1.69 7.57 -7.45
CA ARG A 77 -1.68 8.03 -8.84
C ARG A 77 -0.25 8.24 -9.32
N LYS A 78 0.04 7.72 -10.49
CA LYS A 78 1.22 7.98 -11.31
C LYS A 78 0.77 8.21 -12.74
N GLY A 79 1.66 8.52 -13.66
CA GLY A 79 1.38 8.87 -15.05
C GLY A 79 0.61 7.85 -15.92
N ASN A 80 0.15 6.70 -15.39
CA ASN A 80 -0.61 5.70 -16.17
C ASN A 80 -1.99 6.20 -16.66
N HIS A 81 -2.51 7.30 -16.09
CA HIS A 81 -3.71 8.01 -16.53
C HIS A 81 -3.39 9.49 -16.53
N GLU A 82 -2.66 9.90 -17.52
CA GLU A 82 -1.97 11.18 -17.60
C GLU A 82 -2.89 12.38 -17.29
N VAL A 83 -4.06 12.44 -17.92
CA VAL A 83 -5.02 13.55 -17.75
C VAL A 83 -5.46 13.71 -16.29
N VAL A 84 -6.02 12.66 -15.68
CA VAL A 84 -6.50 12.72 -14.28
C VAL A 84 -5.37 12.95 -13.29
N HIS A 85 -4.17 12.42 -13.58
CA HIS A 85 -3.00 12.66 -12.74
C HIS A 85 -2.62 14.14 -12.75
N GLU A 86 -2.49 14.75 -13.94
CA GLU A 86 -2.09 16.15 -14.07
C GLU A 86 -3.17 17.11 -13.52
N GLU A 87 -4.45 16.80 -13.65
CA GLU A 87 -5.53 17.58 -13.04
C GLU A 87 -5.43 17.57 -11.51
N VAL A 88 -5.35 16.40 -10.88
CA VAL A 88 -5.22 16.26 -9.41
C VAL A 88 -3.94 16.90 -8.91
N LYS A 89 -2.82 16.70 -9.61
CA LYS A 89 -1.53 17.27 -9.30
C LYS A 89 -1.58 18.80 -9.37
N SER A 90 -2.06 19.37 -10.48
CA SER A 90 -2.14 20.82 -10.69
C SER A 90 -2.99 21.48 -9.63
N PHE A 91 -4.15 20.91 -9.29
CA PHE A 91 -5.02 21.45 -8.24
C PHE A 91 -4.35 21.42 -6.87
N LEU A 92 -3.79 20.27 -6.46
CA LEU A 92 -3.18 20.14 -5.14
C LEU A 92 -1.90 20.93 -5.02
N ASP A 93 -1.06 20.97 -6.05
CA ASP A 93 0.18 21.76 -6.05
C ASP A 93 -0.12 23.26 -5.92
N ALA A 94 -1.10 23.78 -6.67
CA ALA A 94 -1.53 25.18 -6.57
C ALA A 94 -2.11 25.48 -5.18
N THR A 95 -2.97 24.59 -4.66
CA THR A 95 -3.58 24.77 -3.33
C THR A 95 -2.52 24.76 -2.22
N VAL A 96 -1.55 23.84 -2.27
CA VAL A 96 -0.46 23.77 -1.28
C VAL A 96 0.47 24.99 -1.42
N GLN A 97 0.78 25.43 -2.63
CA GLN A 97 1.57 26.63 -2.86
C GLN A 97 0.89 27.87 -2.25
N GLU A 98 -0.42 28.04 -2.46
CA GLU A 98 -1.18 29.12 -1.83
C GLU A 98 -1.21 29.00 -0.30
N ALA A 99 -1.38 27.78 0.23
CA ALA A 99 -1.44 27.54 1.68
C ALA A 99 -0.13 27.84 2.39
N THR A 100 1.01 27.66 1.71
CA THR A 100 2.36 27.86 2.26
C THR A 100 2.95 29.24 1.95
N ALA A 101 2.35 29.99 1.03
CA ALA A 101 2.80 31.33 0.68
C ALA A 101 2.51 32.34 1.82
N PRO A 102 3.37 33.39 1.99
CA PRO A 102 3.08 34.49 2.86
C PRO A 102 1.74 35.14 2.48
N ARG A 103 0.83 35.31 3.45
CA ARG A 103 -0.50 35.89 3.20
C ARG A 103 -0.54 37.33 3.67
N PRO A 104 -1.02 38.27 2.83
CA PRO A 104 -1.27 39.63 3.25
C PRO A 104 -2.25 39.71 4.44
N PRO A 105 -2.04 40.60 5.40
CA PRO A 105 -2.96 40.80 6.51
C PRO A 105 -4.40 41.08 6.01
N GLY A 106 -5.40 40.41 6.62
CA GLY A 106 -6.81 40.59 6.30
C GLY A 106 -7.33 39.88 5.06
N LYS A 107 -6.49 39.21 4.24
CA LYS A 107 -6.95 38.44 3.11
C LYS A 107 -7.33 37.01 3.55
N PRO A 108 -8.61 36.56 3.40
CA PRO A 108 -9.00 35.20 3.75
C PRO A 108 -8.34 34.16 2.79
N PRO A 109 -8.19 32.90 3.22
CA PRO A 109 -7.76 31.83 2.32
C PRO A 109 -8.78 31.61 1.21
N SER A 110 -8.33 31.07 0.07
CA SER A 110 -9.26 30.55 -0.93
C SER A 110 -10.08 29.39 -0.34
N ALA A 111 -11.22 29.09 -0.95
CA ALA A 111 -12.05 27.95 -0.53
C ALA A 111 -11.28 26.62 -0.62
N ALA A 112 -10.36 26.47 -1.59
CA ALA A 112 -9.49 25.31 -1.73
C ALA A 112 -8.56 25.18 -0.52
N VAL A 113 -7.92 26.24 -0.08
CA VAL A 113 -7.02 26.24 1.09
C VAL A 113 -7.81 26.06 2.39
N ALA A 114 -8.98 26.68 2.52
CA ALA A 114 -9.84 26.51 3.69
C ALA A 114 -10.34 25.06 3.86
N GLY A 115 -10.52 24.32 2.74
CA GLY A 115 -10.91 22.93 2.71
C GLY A 115 -9.73 21.92 2.75
N LEU A 116 -8.49 22.40 2.92
CA LEU A 116 -7.29 21.57 2.94
C LEU A 116 -6.91 21.18 4.36
N ALA A 117 -7.11 19.90 4.72
CA ALA A 117 -6.62 19.34 5.98
C ALA A 117 -5.14 18.93 5.84
N THR A 118 -4.32 19.26 6.83
CA THR A 118 -2.87 19.01 6.80
C THR A 118 -2.42 18.28 8.07
N LEU A 119 -1.50 17.32 7.90
CA LEU A 119 -0.81 16.61 8.99
C LEU A 119 0.66 16.45 8.61
N GLN A 120 1.56 16.69 9.56
CA GLN A 120 2.99 16.47 9.38
C GLN A 120 3.50 15.43 10.36
N THR A 121 4.39 14.55 9.89
CA THR A 121 5.13 13.59 10.71
C THR A 121 6.61 13.70 10.43
N VAL A 122 7.42 13.54 11.47
CA VAL A 122 8.89 13.56 11.38
C VAL A 122 9.43 12.25 11.95
N GLU A 123 10.23 11.56 11.17
CA GLU A 123 10.90 10.32 11.57
C GLU A 123 12.42 10.50 11.44
N LYS A 124 13.15 10.07 12.45
CA LYS A 124 14.62 10.06 12.46
C LYS A 124 15.10 8.64 12.68
N ASP A 125 15.80 8.08 11.70
CA ASP A 125 16.34 6.73 11.78
C ASP A 125 17.66 6.62 11.02
N HIS A 126 18.67 5.96 11.64
CA HIS A 126 19.97 5.67 11.04
C HIS A 126 20.62 6.85 10.29
N GLY A 127 20.60 8.07 10.88
CA GLY A 127 21.21 9.27 10.28
C GLY A 127 20.37 9.90 9.14
N ARG A 128 19.16 9.41 8.91
CA ARG A 128 18.18 9.95 7.98
C ARG A 128 17.08 10.69 8.74
N LEU A 129 16.81 11.93 8.34
CA LEU A 129 15.63 12.68 8.76
C LEU A 129 14.60 12.62 7.61
N GLU A 130 13.41 12.17 7.92
CA GLU A 130 12.32 12.11 6.95
C GLU A 130 11.09 12.84 7.49
N THR A 131 10.72 13.93 6.81
CA THR A 131 9.52 14.71 7.10
C THR A 131 8.46 14.39 6.06
N ARG A 132 7.27 13.93 6.47
CA ARG A 132 6.14 13.72 5.59
C ARG A 132 5.02 14.68 5.94
N THR A 133 4.59 15.45 4.94
CA THR A 133 3.42 16.30 5.04
C THR A 133 2.30 15.70 4.20
N TYR A 134 1.18 15.43 4.85
CA TYR A 134 -0.04 14.90 4.24
C TYR A 134 -1.02 16.04 4.06
N TYR A 135 -1.55 16.17 2.86
CA TYR A 135 -2.60 17.11 2.50
C TYR A 135 -3.81 16.32 2.02
N HIS A 136 -5.00 16.68 2.51
CA HIS A 136 -6.22 15.94 2.19
C HIS A 136 -7.36 16.93 1.95
N SER A 137 -8.05 16.82 0.81
CA SER A 137 -9.07 17.78 0.38
C SER A 137 -10.33 17.10 -0.15
N ALA A 138 -11.49 17.65 0.19
CA ALA A 138 -12.79 17.28 -0.38
C ALA A 138 -13.24 18.23 -1.52
N GLY A 139 -12.40 19.19 -1.91
CA GLY A 139 -12.68 20.16 -2.96
C GLY A 139 -12.61 19.55 -4.36
N LEU A 140 -13.65 18.84 -4.80
CA LEU A 140 -13.69 18.11 -6.08
C LEU A 140 -14.57 18.77 -7.15
N ASN A 141 -15.04 20.00 -6.95
CA ASN A 141 -15.98 20.66 -7.90
C ASN A 141 -15.38 20.95 -9.27
N TRP A 142 -14.06 21.09 -9.34
CA TRP A 142 -13.30 21.30 -10.57
C TRP A 142 -13.09 19.99 -11.37
N PHE A 143 -13.22 18.83 -10.73
CA PHE A 143 -12.90 17.54 -11.32
C PHE A 143 -14.09 16.97 -12.11
N ALA A 144 -14.06 17.15 -13.43
CA ALA A 144 -15.15 16.78 -14.34
C ALA A 144 -15.44 15.26 -14.31
N ASP A 145 -14.37 14.45 -14.28
CA ASP A 145 -14.44 12.98 -14.30
C ASP A 145 -14.81 12.35 -12.95
N ARG A 146 -15.09 13.16 -11.94
CA ARG A 146 -15.42 12.70 -10.57
C ARG A 146 -16.48 11.59 -10.55
N GLY A 147 -17.54 11.72 -11.34
CA GLY A 147 -18.64 10.75 -11.40
C GLY A 147 -18.25 9.38 -11.97
N GLN A 148 -17.09 9.26 -12.62
CA GLN A 148 -16.60 7.99 -13.17
C GLN A 148 -15.81 7.17 -12.14
N TRP A 149 -15.52 7.75 -10.97
CA TRP A 149 -14.83 7.10 -9.87
C TRP A 149 -15.83 6.80 -8.76
N GLU A 150 -16.27 5.55 -8.69
CA GLU A 150 -17.30 5.12 -7.75
C GLU A 150 -16.93 5.52 -6.31
N GLY A 151 -17.83 6.27 -5.66
CA GLY A 151 -17.65 6.70 -4.27
C GLY A 151 -16.52 7.69 -4.01
N LEU A 152 -15.91 8.32 -5.01
CA LEU A 152 -14.83 9.32 -4.82
C LEU A 152 -15.33 10.50 -3.99
N LYS A 153 -14.68 10.76 -2.85
CA LYS A 153 -15.01 11.85 -1.92
C LYS A 153 -13.88 12.84 -1.71
N THR A 154 -12.63 12.38 -1.80
CA THR A 154 -11.46 13.19 -1.46
C THR A 154 -10.29 12.88 -2.37
N ILE A 155 -9.34 13.82 -2.42
CA ILE A 155 -8.01 13.67 -3.02
C ILE A 155 -6.95 13.98 -1.97
N GLY A 156 -5.77 13.43 -2.15
CA GLY A 156 -4.65 13.64 -1.23
C GLY A 156 -3.31 13.81 -1.92
N LEU A 157 -2.42 14.52 -1.25
CA LEU A 157 -1.00 14.65 -1.60
C LEU A 157 -0.16 14.26 -0.38
N VAL A 158 0.87 13.46 -0.60
CA VAL A 158 1.93 13.23 0.37
C VAL A 158 3.22 13.79 -0.17
N GLN A 159 3.79 14.76 0.52
CA GLN A 159 5.13 15.30 0.28
C GLN A 159 6.09 14.67 1.29
N ALA A 160 7.06 13.93 0.80
CA ALA A 160 8.13 13.34 1.61
C ALA A 160 9.43 14.09 1.34
N GLU A 161 10.00 14.67 2.39
CA GLU A 161 11.32 15.31 2.37
C GLU A 161 12.28 14.40 3.13
N ARG A 162 13.36 14.02 2.46
CA ARG A 162 14.43 13.18 3.04
C ARG A 162 15.73 13.95 3.06
N GLU A 163 16.36 13.97 4.21
CA GLU A 163 17.71 14.53 4.39
C GLU A 163 18.67 13.43 4.83
N VAL A 164 19.70 13.21 4.01
CA VAL A 164 20.78 12.23 4.25
C VAL A 164 22.10 12.89 3.92
N GLY A 165 23.01 12.97 4.90
CA GLY A 165 24.35 13.57 4.67
C GLY A 165 24.28 15.01 4.15
N GLY A 166 23.30 15.82 4.59
CA GLY A 166 23.10 17.20 4.17
C GLY A 166 22.44 17.38 2.80
N LYS A 167 22.12 16.29 2.09
CA LYS A 167 21.35 16.34 0.83
C LYS A 167 19.87 16.18 1.10
N LYS A 168 19.08 17.12 0.63
CA LYS A 168 17.62 17.09 0.67
C LYS A 168 17.04 16.59 -0.64
N THR A 169 16.09 15.66 -0.56
CA THR A 169 15.26 15.23 -1.69
C THR A 169 13.80 15.38 -1.31
N VAL A 170 12.97 15.78 -2.29
CA VAL A 170 11.51 15.95 -2.11
C VAL A 170 10.81 15.09 -3.13
N GLU A 171 9.87 14.29 -2.66
CA GLU A 171 9.02 13.44 -3.48
C GLU A 171 7.55 13.78 -3.19
N ARG A 172 6.72 13.89 -4.25
CA ARG A 172 5.28 14.10 -4.14
C ARG A 172 4.52 12.94 -4.75
N ARG A 173 3.48 12.48 -4.03
CA ARG A 173 2.59 11.41 -4.47
C ARG A 173 1.15 11.82 -4.26
N TYR A 174 0.32 11.58 -5.28
CA TYR A 174 -1.08 11.99 -5.34
C TYR A 174 -2.00 10.78 -5.22
N TYR A 175 -3.18 10.99 -4.65
CA TYR A 175 -4.10 9.92 -4.30
C TYR A 175 -5.55 10.32 -4.58
N LEU A 176 -6.35 9.33 -5.02
CA LEU A 176 -7.81 9.38 -5.02
C LEU A 176 -8.32 8.57 -3.83
N SER A 177 -9.40 9.01 -3.19
CA SER A 177 -9.94 8.31 -2.03
C SER A 177 -11.45 8.42 -1.91
N SER A 178 -12.09 7.31 -1.52
CA SER A 178 -13.50 7.29 -1.12
C SER A 178 -13.71 7.66 0.35
N LEU A 179 -12.64 7.82 1.12
CA LEU A 179 -12.73 8.24 2.52
C LEU A 179 -13.33 9.64 2.64
N PRO A 180 -14.09 9.91 3.69
CA PRO A 180 -14.45 11.28 4.04
C PRO A 180 -13.20 12.10 4.40
N LEU A 181 -13.33 13.43 4.42
CA LEU A 181 -12.23 14.29 4.81
C LEU A 181 -11.76 13.94 6.23
N GLY A 182 -10.48 13.56 6.34
CA GLY A 182 -9.87 13.13 7.59
C GLY A 182 -8.41 12.78 7.36
N VAL A 183 -7.52 13.78 7.48
CA VAL A 183 -6.11 13.65 7.13
C VAL A 183 -5.37 12.58 7.94
N ALA A 184 -5.75 12.35 9.19
CA ALA A 184 -5.12 11.32 10.03
C ALA A 184 -5.41 9.89 9.51
N THR A 185 -6.67 9.61 9.12
CA THR A 185 -7.05 8.32 8.53
C THR A 185 -6.39 8.12 7.18
N PHE A 186 -6.37 9.15 6.33
CA PHE A 186 -5.66 9.15 5.05
C PHE A 186 -4.15 8.85 5.25
N ALA A 187 -3.49 9.57 6.15
CA ALA A 187 -2.06 9.38 6.45
C ALA A 187 -1.77 7.95 6.94
N LYS A 188 -2.62 7.40 7.83
CA LYS A 188 -2.51 6.02 8.31
C LYS A 188 -2.64 5.02 7.17
N ALA A 189 -3.60 5.19 6.26
CA ALA A 189 -3.81 4.32 5.11
C ALA A 189 -2.60 4.33 4.16
N VAL A 190 -2.11 5.53 3.78
CA VAL A 190 -0.93 5.68 2.91
C VAL A 190 0.32 5.09 3.57
N ARG A 191 0.55 5.38 4.86
CA ARG A 191 1.70 4.85 5.59
C ARG A 191 1.65 3.32 5.68
N GLY A 192 0.45 2.79 5.86
CA GLY A 192 0.20 1.35 5.89
C GLY A 192 0.52 0.65 4.60
N HIS A 193 0.16 1.23 3.47
CA HIS A 193 0.48 0.69 2.16
C HIS A 193 1.99 0.47 2.00
N TRP A 194 2.79 1.47 2.36
CA TRP A 194 4.27 1.36 2.27
C TRP A 194 4.89 0.41 3.28
N SER A 195 4.17 0.06 4.34
CA SER A 195 4.66 -0.94 5.29
C SER A 195 4.73 -2.35 4.72
N VAL A 196 3.98 -2.64 3.65
CA VAL A 196 3.99 -3.95 2.98
C VAL A 196 5.37 -4.28 2.40
N GLU A 197 6.08 -3.29 1.87
CA GLU A 197 7.42 -3.47 1.31
C GLU A 197 8.38 -4.07 2.34
N ASN A 198 8.46 -3.47 3.53
CA ASN A 198 9.36 -3.95 4.59
C ASN A 198 8.82 -5.15 5.36
N SER A 199 7.49 -5.27 5.48
CA SER A 199 6.87 -6.29 6.33
C SER A 199 6.52 -7.56 5.58
N LEU A 200 6.38 -7.52 4.27
CA LEU A 200 6.04 -8.67 3.44
C LEU A 200 7.11 -8.94 2.38
N HIS A 201 7.27 -8.04 1.40
CA HIS A 201 8.14 -8.27 0.24
C HIS A 201 9.58 -8.51 0.67
N TRP A 202 10.19 -7.59 1.40
CA TRP A 202 11.56 -7.76 1.89
C TRP A 202 11.77 -9.05 2.71
N VAL A 203 10.78 -9.44 3.53
CA VAL A 203 10.88 -10.67 4.33
C VAL A 203 10.81 -11.92 3.45
N LEU A 204 9.92 -11.93 2.45
CA LEU A 204 9.81 -13.05 1.51
C LEU A 204 11.09 -13.18 0.67
N ASP A 205 11.62 -12.08 0.16
CA ASP A 205 12.78 -12.07 -0.72
C ASP A 205 14.07 -12.36 0.05
N VAL A 206 14.35 -11.61 1.10
CA VAL A 206 15.63 -11.68 1.81
C VAL A 206 15.67 -12.80 2.85
N GLN A 207 14.58 -13.00 3.62
CA GLN A 207 14.61 -13.98 4.72
C GLN A 207 14.07 -15.37 4.32
N MET A 208 13.23 -15.43 3.28
CA MET A 208 12.64 -16.69 2.80
C MET A 208 13.10 -17.05 1.38
N SER A 209 14.01 -16.26 0.78
CA SER A 209 14.62 -16.50 -0.54
C SER A 209 13.57 -16.77 -1.63
N GLU A 210 12.54 -15.91 -1.71
CA GLU A 210 11.48 -16.10 -2.70
C GLU A 210 12.00 -15.83 -4.12
N ASP A 211 12.82 -14.78 -4.30
CA ASP A 211 13.42 -14.41 -5.58
C ASP A 211 14.42 -15.45 -6.09
N ASP A 212 15.09 -16.18 -5.20
CA ASP A 212 16.03 -17.25 -5.55
C ASP A 212 15.34 -18.53 -6.03
N THR A 213 13.99 -18.58 -6.00
CA THR A 213 13.23 -19.77 -6.34
C THR A 213 13.35 -20.11 -7.82
N ARG A 214 13.92 -21.28 -8.11
CA ARG A 214 14.08 -21.83 -9.48
C ARG A 214 12.99 -22.81 -9.89
N ALA A 215 11.98 -23.04 -9.05
CA ALA A 215 10.85 -23.91 -9.37
C ALA A 215 10.01 -23.31 -10.50
N ARG A 216 9.97 -23.99 -11.65
CA ARG A 216 9.25 -23.49 -12.85
C ARG A 216 8.17 -24.48 -13.32
N THR A 217 8.22 -25.74 -12.89
CA THR A 217 7.34 -26.80 -13.40
C THR A 217 5.95 -26.72 -12.80
N GLY A 218 4.93 -26.68 -13.64
CA GLY A 218 3.52 -26.71 -13.26
C GLY A 218 3.16 -25.64 -12.20
N HIS A 219 2.61 -26.09 -11.08
CA HIS A 219 2.19 -25.22 -9.95
C HIS A 219 3.27 -25.04 -8.87
N ALA A 220 4.51 -25.55 -9.06
CA ALA A 220 5.52 -25.56 -8.01
C ALA A 220 5.84 -24.14 -7.47
N ALA A 221 6.04 -23.17 -8.34
CA ALA A 221 6.32 -21.80 -7.93
C ALA A 221 5.17 -21.20 -7.10
N GLU A 222 3.94 -21.41 -7.53
CA GLU A 222 2.74 -20.92 -6.84
C GLU A 222 2.56 -21.57 -5.47
N ASN A 223 2.73 -22.90 -5.40
CA ASN A 223 2.62 -23.65 -4.15
C ASN A 223 3.72 -23.25 -3.14
N LEU A 224 4.96 -23.06 -3.60
CA LEU A 224 6.04 -22.58 -2.75
C LEU A 224 5.76 -21.16 -2.23
N ALA A 225 5.24 -20.28 -3.06
CA ALA A 225 4.84 -18.94 -2.65
C ALA A 225 3.73 -18.98 -1.58
N ARG A 226 2.73 -19.86 -1.74
CA ARG A 226 1.67 -20.07 -0.73
C ARG A 226 2.24 -20.59 0.59
N LEU A 227 3.13 -21.59 0.52
CA LEU A 227 3.77 -22.15 1.71
C LEU A 227 4.61 -21.13 2.46
N ARG A 228 5.37 -20.26 1.75
CA ARG A 228 6.13 -19.17 2.37
C ARG A 228 5.23 -18.20 3.11
N ARG A 229 4.12 -17.78 2.51
CA ARG A 229 3.17 -16.85 3.14
C ARG A 229 2.46 -17.46 4.34
N LEU A 230 2.10 -18.74 4.25
CA LEU A 230 1.55 -19.48 5.39
C LEU A 230 2.56 -19.57 6.52
N ALA A 231 3.79 -19.98 6.23
CA ALA A 231 4.88 -20.04 7.21
C ALA A 231 5.15 -18.65 7.84
N LEU A 232 5.17 -17.58 7.02
CA LEU A 232 5.32 -16.21 7.50
C LEU A 232 4.20 -15.82 8.46
N ASN A 233 2.94 -16.14 8.14
CA ASN A 233 1.80 -15.87 9.02
C ASN A 233 1.94 -16.60 10.37
N LEU A 234 2.33 -17.87 10.36
CA LEU A 234 2.57 -18.65 11.58
C LEU A 234 3.70 -18.05 12.43
N LEU A 235 4.83 -17.72 11.82
CA LEU A 235 5.97 -17.09 12.49
C LEU A 235 5.65 -15.70 13.06
N LYS A 236 4.78 -14.93 12.41
CA LYS A 236 4.35 -13.61 12.88
C LYS A 236 3.37 -13.69 14.05
N ARG A 237 2.47 -14.67 14.03
CA ARG A 237 1.51 -14.90 15.14
C ARG A 237 2.19 -15.44 16.39
N GLU A 238 3.28 -16.17 16.24
CA GLU A 238 4.02 -16.73 17.37
C GLU A 238 4.70 -15.61 18.17
N ALA A 239 4.37 -15.48 19.44
CA ALA A 239 4.82 -14.41 20.32
C ALA A 239 5.74 -14.87 21.48
N THR A 240 5.94 -16.20 21.66
CA THR A 240 6.70 -16.74 22.80
C THR A 240 8.21 -16.49 22.67
N LYS A 241 8.74 -16.51 21.43
CA LYS A 241 10.16 -16.16 21.17
C LYS A 241 10.29 -14.74 20.61
N LYS A 242 10.93 -13.84 21.34
CA LYS A 242 11.23 -12.46 20.92
C LYS A 242 12.43 -12.44 19.96
N ARG A 243 12.27 -13.05 18.78
CA ARG A 243 13.27 -13.10 17.70
C ARG A 243 12.67 -12.64 16.40
N GLY A 244 13.50 -12.14 15.46
CA GLY A 244 13.07 -11.87 14.09
C GLY A 244 12.68 -13.15 13.34
N ILE A 245 12.04 -13.02 12.18
CA ILE A 245 11.51 -14.14 11.38
C ILE A 245 12.60 -15.20 11.12
N ARG A 246 13.79 -14.79 10.67
CA ARG A 246 14.91 -15.72 10.46
C ARG A 246 15.31 -16.49 11.72
N GLY A 247 15.37 -15.81 12.87
CA GLY A 247 15.68 -16.46 14.15
C GLY A 247 14.61 -17.44 14.60
N LYS A 248 13.34 -17.18 14.30
CA LYS A 248 12.23 -18.11 14.57
C LYS A 248 12.27 -19.31 13.61
N GLN A 249 12.61 -19.14 12.34
CA GLN A 249 12.82 -20.24 11.39
C GLN A 249 13.92 -21.18 11.87
N LEU A 250 15.08 -20.64 12.24
CA LEU A 250 16.20 -21.45 12.78
C LEU A 250 15.79 -22.17 14.06
N SER A 251 15.04 -21.49 14.95
CA SER A 251 14.53 -22.14 16.15
C SER A 251 13.61 -23.33 15.83
N ALA A 252 12.75 -23.21 14.83
CA ALA A 252 11.84 -24.26 14.41
C ALA A 252 12.57 -25.45 13.77
N SER A 253 13.73 -25.22 13.12
CA SER A 253 14.52 -26.30 12.53
C SER A 253 15.31 -27.13 13.56
N TRP A 254 15.56 -26.59 14.76
CA TRP A 254 16.33 -27.27 15.80
C TRP A 254 15.47 -27.76 16.99
N ASP A 255 14.26 -27.22 17.16
CA ASP A 255 13.39 -27.46 18.30
C ASP A 255 12.03 -27.92 17.80
N HIS A 256 11.83 -29.25 17.79
CA HIS A 256 10.60 -29.87 17.33
C HIS A 256 9.38 -29.47 18.17
N ALA A 257 9.53 -29.26 19.47
CA ALA A 257 8.44 -28.81 20.34
C ALA A 257 8.00 -27.39 19.94
N TYR A 258 8.97 -26.54 19.62
CA TYR A 258 8.68 -25.20 19.09
C TYR A 258 8.01 -25.26 17.69
N LEU A 259 8.48 -26.15 16.81
CA LEU A 259 7.86 -26.35 15.49
C LEU A 259 6.40 -26.80 15.61
N LEU A 260 6.12 -27.77 16.47
CA LEU A 260 4.74 -28.26 16.70
C LEU A 260 3.84 -27.14 17.24
N ARG A 261 4.35 -26.31 18.17
CA ARG A 261 3.63 -25.13 18.68
C ARG A 261 3.32 -24.14 17.56
N LEU A 262 4.27 -23.84 16.65
CA LEU A 262 4.05 -23.01 15.49
C LEU A 262 2.92 -23.53 14.61
N LEU A 263 2.83 -24.85 14.44
CA LEU A 263 1.81 -25.53 13.65
C LEU A 263 0.46 -25.64 14.38
N GLY A 264 0.37 -25.19 15.63
CA GLY A 264 -0.84 -25.28 16.44
C GLY A 264 -1.13 -26.69 16.96
N VAL A 265 -0.11 -27.54 16.98
CA VAL A 265 -0.22 -28.91 17.55
C VAL A 265 0.09 -28.82 19.04
N THR A 266 -0.88 -29.20 19.87
CA THR A 266 -0.70 -29.35 21.32
C THR A 266 -0.05 -30.70 21.59
N ILE A 267 1.06 -30.74 22.32
CA ILE A 267 1.72 -31.95 22.79
C ILE A 267 1.21 -32.30 24.18
#